data_454f53e2fac982b53816519a58d09407
#
_entry.id   454f53e2fac982b53816519a58d09407
#
_cell.length_a   1.000
_cell.length_b   1.000
_cell.length_c   1.000
_cell.angle_alpha   90.00
_cell.angle_beta   90.00
_cell.angle_gamma   90.00
#
_symmetry.space_group_name_H-M   'P 1'
#
loop_
_entity.id
_entity.type
_entity.pdbx_description
1 polymer ?
#
loop_
_entity_poly.entity_id
_entity_poly.type
_entity_poly.pdbx_seq_one_letter_code
_entity_poly.pdbx_strand_id
1 'polypeptide(L)'
;MVAGLEPTTSGRILIGGKDMTGARPRSRDVAMVFQSYALYPNMTVAQNMAFALENAKVDRATITERVGWAAKMLQLTDLLERKPAALSGGQRQRVAMGRAIVRKPTVFCMDEPLSNLDAKLRVSMRGEIAALQRDLGVTTVYVTHDQVEAMTMGHRVAVMKEGVLQQVATPTELYNHPVNTFVAGFIGSPAISLFDCPVTEEGVHLGSLLLPLPHQVAAQVGKHVCIGVRPEGWDLVGEGEGLRMQTDLVEVLGSQNYLHAKPTSELRTGSRVAVMIDRHTRPASGEPVWIRPNEQVLFFDPEDGTAL
;
A
#
# COMPACT_ATOMS: atom_id res chain seq x y z
N MET A 1 6.76 12.06 -14.65
CA MET A 1 7.51 13.25 -14.19
C MET A 1 8.90 12.89 -13.64
N VAL A 2 9.10 12.09 -12.56
CA VAL A 2 10.44 11.78 -12.00
C VAL A 2 11.38 11.20 -13.05
N ALA A 3 10.95 10.20 -13.81
CA ALA A 3 11.73 9.60 -14.90
C ALA A 3 11.87 10.51 -16.13
N GLY A 4 11.21 11.67 -16.18
CA GLY A 4 11.25 12.62 -17.31
C GLY A 4 10.45 12.20 -18.53
N LEU A 5 9.52 11.27 -18.39
CA LEU A 5 8.63 10.82 -19.49
C LEU A 5 7.48 11.81 -19.71
N GLU A 6 7.10 12.54 -18.66
CA GLU A 6 6.10 13.61 -18.69
C GLU A 6 6.70 14.91 -18.16
N PRO A 7 6.37 16.07 -18.74
CA PRO A 7 6.83 17.37 -18.28
C PRO A 7 6.22 17.72 -16.91
N THR A 8 6.93 18.56 -16.17
CA THR A 8 6.47 19.13 -14.91
C THR A 8 5.78 20.46 -15.21
N THR A 9 4.51 20.62 -14.80
CA THR A 9 3.74 21.85 -15.02
C THR A 9 4.26 22.98 -14.12
N SER A 10 4.61 22.65 -12.86
CA SER A 10 5.15 23.61 -11.89
C SER A 10 6.01 22.87 -10.86
N GLY A 11 6.77 23.60 -10.06
CA GLY A 11 7.66 23.04 -9.06
C GLY A 11 8.99 22.54 -9.63
N ARG A 12 9.77 21.81 -8.80
CA ARG A 12 11.11 21.31 -9.15
C ARG A 12 11.28 19.86 -8.77
N ILE A 13 12.07 19.14 -9.58
CA ILE A 13 12.49 17.76 -9.31
C ILE A 13 13.99 17.77 -9.06
N LEU A 14 14.40 17.45 -7.84
CA LEU A 14 15.80 17.37 -7.44
C LEU A 14 16.20 15.90 -7.33
N ILE A 15 17.29 15.51 -8.00
CA ILE A 15 17.87 14.16 -7.94
C ILE A 15 19.36 14.30 -7.59
N GLY A 16 19.78 13.70 -6.47
CA GLY A 16 21.14 13.87 -5.97
C GLY A 16 21.52 15.34 -5.74
N GLY A 17 20.58 16.16 -5.29
CA GLY A 17 20.76 17.60 -5.06
C GLY A 17 20.78 18.48 -6.33
N LYS A 18 20.69 17.90 -7.53
CA LYS A 18 20.70 18.62 -8.81
C LYS A 18 19.27 18.82 -9.33
N ASP A 19 18.98 20.00 -9.88
CA ASP A 19 17.71 20.28 -10.54
C ASP A 19 17.64 19.54 -11.89
N MET A 20 16.73 18.58 -11.97
CA MET A 20 16.48 17.74 -13.14
C MET A 20 15.13 18.04 -13.82
N THR A 21 14.43 19.10 -13.44
CA THR A 21 13.07 19.43 -13.88
C THR A 21 12.94 19.42 -15.41
N GLY A 22 13.80 20.14 -16.13
CA GLY A 22 13.83 20.19 -17.59
C GLY A 22 14.73 19.15 -18.27
N ALA A 23 15.39 18.27 -17.49
CA ALA A 23 16.34 17.31 -18.04
C ALA A 23 15.62 16.18 -18.80
N ARG A 24 16.23 15.74 -19.92
CA ARG A 24 15.74 14.56 -20.67
C ARG A 24 15.91 13.28 -19.84
N PRO A 25 15.08 12.22 -20.03
CA PRO A 25 15.14 10.98 -19.28
C PRO A 25 16.55 10.39 -19.15
N ARG A 26 17.30 10.33 -20.23
CA ARG A 26 18.67 9.79 -20.27
C ARG A 26 19.67 10.53 -19.38
N SER A 27 19.39 11.78 -19.01
CA SER A 27 20.29 12.64 -18.24
C SER A 27 19.95 12.69 -16.75
N ARG A 28 18.86 12.02 -16.31
CA ARG A 28 18.37 12.11 -14.93
C ARG A 28 18.99 11.12 -13.96
N ASP A 29 19.83 10.20 -14.45
CA ASP A 29 20.41 9.11 -13.64
C ASP A 29 19.34 8.29 -12.88
N VAL A 30 18.25 8.01 -13.56
CA VAL A 30 17.12 7.20 -13.08
C VAL A 30 17.08 5.89 -13.84
N ALA A 31 16.88 4.79 -13.14
CA ALA A 31 16.52 3.52 -13.77
C ALA A 31 15.04 3.22 -13.51
N MET A 32 14.36 2.68 -14.51
CA MET A 32 12.93 2.35 -14.42
C MET A 32 12.68 0.88 -14.72
N VAL A 33 11.88 0.24 -13.88
CA VAL A 33 11.30 -1.07 -14.10
C VAL A 33 9.85 -0.88 -14.44
N PHE A 34 9.45 -1.28 -15.64
CA PHE A 34 8.08 -1.14 -16.14
C PHE A 34 7.23 -2.35 -15.76
N GLN A 35 5.94 -2.16 -15.65
CA GLN A 35 4.94 -3.19 -15.41
C GLN A 35 5.05 -4.38 -16.38
N SER A 36 5.32 -4.12 -17.66
CA SER A 36 5.48 -5.14 -18.70
C SER A 36 6.86 -5.77 -18.76
N TYR A 37 7.78 -5.41 -17.82
CA TYR A 37 9.20 -5.78 -17.79
C TYR A 37 10.01 -5.23 -18.97
N ALA A 38 9.43 -4.98 -20.12
CA ALA A 38 10.02 -4.42 -21.36
C ALA A 38 11.35 -5.11 -21.77
N LEU A 39 11.43 -6.45 -21.65
CA LEU A 39 12.61 -7.22 -22.02
C LEU A 39 12.75 -7.32 -23.55
N TYR A 40 13.99 -7.30 -24.05
CA TYR A 40 14.29 -7.54 -25.45
C TYR A 40 14.19 -9.05 -25.73
N PRO A 41 13.17 -9.50 -26.50
CA PRO A 41 12.87 -10.94 -26.61
C PRO A 41 13.96 -11.75 -27.34
N ASN A 42 14.70 -11.09 -28.22
CA ASN A 42 15.76 -11.72 -29.03
C ASN A 42 17.13 -11.79 -28.32
N MET A 43 17.27 -11.07 -27.19
CA MET A 43 18.50 -11.04 -26.40
C MET A 43 18.44 -12.05 -25.25
N THR A 44 19.60 -12.60 -24.88
CA THR A 44 19.74 -13.42 -23.67
C THR A 44 19.56 -12.57 -22.41
N VAL A 45 19.48 -13.19 -21.24
CA VAL A 45 19.47 -12.51 -19.93
C VAL A 45 20.71 -11.63 -19.80
N ALA A 46 21.90 -12.17 -20.07
CA ALA A 46 23.15 -11.41 -20.02
C ALA A 46 23.11 -10.18 -20.94
N GLN A 47 22.69 -10.36 -22.19
CA GLN A 47 22.57 -9.28 -23.18
C GLN A 47 21.52 -8.22 -22.75
N ASN A 48 20.37 -8.65 -22.24
CA ASN A 48 19.36 -7.72 -21.70
C ASN A 48 19.96 -6.84 -20.61
N MET A 49 20.73 -7.42 -19.68
CA MET A 49 21.35 -6.66 -18.59
C MET A 49 22.50 -5.76 -19.08
N ALA A 50 23.32 -6.23 -20.01
CA ALA A 50 24.47 -5.50 -20.55
C ALA A 50 24.07 -4.30 -21.43
N PHE A 51 22.94 -4.38 -22.13
CA PHE A 51 22.54 -3.46 -23.20
C PHE A 51 22.69 -1.97 -22.87
N ALA A 52 22.24 -1.55 -21.68
CA ALA A 52 22.34 -0.14 -21.29
C ALA A 52 23.79 0.33 -21.07
N LEU A 53 24.68 -0.54 -20.62
CA LEU A 53 26.10 -0.26 -20.41
C LEU A 53 26.85 -0.25 -21.73
N GLU A 54 26.51 -1.15 -22.65
CA GLU A 54 27.07 -1.17 -24.02
C GLU A 54 26.74 0.13 -24.77
N ASN A 55 25.49 0.58 -24.71
CA ASN A 55 25.05 1.85 -25.28
C ASN A 55 25.75 3.08 -24.66
N ALA A 56 26.11 2.97 -23.38
CA ALA A 56 26.91 3.98 -22.69
C ALA A 56 28.41 3.87 -22.96
N LYS A 57 28.83 2.92 -23.81
CA LYS A 57 30.24 2.64 -24.18
C LYS A 57 31.13 2.35 -22.96
N VAL A 58 30.58 1.69 -21.94
CA VAL A 58 31.33 1.17 -20.81
C VAL A 58 32.24 0.05 -21.31
N ASP A 59 33.43 -0.10 -20.75
CA ASP A 59 34.39 -1.14 -21.12
C ASP A 59 33.85 -2.53 -20.80
N ARG A 60 34.29 -3.52 -21.59
CA ARG A 60 33.78 -4.90 -21.56
C ARG A 60 34.05 -5.60 -20.21
N ALA A 61 35.16 -5.29 -19.55
CA ALA A 61 35.50 -5.91 -18.27
C ALA A 61 34.53 -5.41 -17.18
N THR A 62 34.26 -4.10 -17.12
CA THR A 62 33.29 -3.50 -16.22
C THR A 62 31.85 -4.02 -16.48
N ILE A 63 31.47 -4.20 -17.75
CA ILE A 63 30.16 -4.79 -18.10
C ILE A 63 30.05 -6.20 -17.54
N THR A 64 31.06 -7.04 -17.78
CA THR A 64 31.07 -8.44 -17.30
C THR A 64 30.99 -8.49 -15.78
N GLU A 65 31.75 -7.66 -15.08
CA GLU A 65 31.74 -7.57 -13.63
C GLU A 65 30.34 -7.17 -13.10
N ARG A 66 29.75 -6.09 -13.63
CA ARG A 66 28.45 -5.59 -13.18
C ARG A 66 27.30 -6.55 -13.48
N VAL A 67 27.30 -7.17 -14.65
CA VAL A 67 26.30 -8.19 -15.02
C VAL A 67 26.44 -9.42 -14.13
N GLY A 68 27.66 -9.90 -13.88
CA GLY A 68 27.93 -11.02 -12.98
C GLY A 68 27.48 -10.73 -11.54
N TRP A 69 27.81 -9.54 -11.03
CA TRP A 69 27.35 -9.10 -9.71
C TRP A 69 25.81 -9.06 -9.61
N ALA A 70 25.16 -8.44 -10.58
CA ALA A 70 23.69 -8.36 -10.58
C ALA A 70 23.02 -9.71 -10.77
N ALA A 71 23.58 -10.58 -11.62
CA ALA A 71 23.11 -11.94 -11.81
C ALA A 71 23.18 -12.77 -10.52
N LYS A 72 24.28 -12.64 -9.78
CA LYS A 72 24.44 -13.32 -8.47
C LYS A 72 23.43 -12.80 -7.45
N MET A 73 23.27 -11.48 -7.33
CA MET A 73 22.33 -10.84 -6.40
C MET A 73 20.88 -11.26 -6.67
N LEU A 74 20.50 -11.39 -7.95
CA LEU A 74 19.15 -11.73 -8.40
C LEU A 74 18.93 -13.23 -8.66
N GLN A 75 19.90 -14.09 -8.33
CA GLN A 75 19.85 -15.54 -8.56
C GLN A 75 19.58 -15.91 -10.04
N LEU A 76 20.25 -15.21 -10.96
CA LEU A 76 20.11 -15.38 -12.41
C LEU A 76 21.34 -16.03 -13.06
N THR A 77 22.35 -16.40 -12.29
CA THR A 77 23.66 -16.89 -12.82
C THR A 77 23.48 -18.01 -13.80
N ASP A 78 22.67 -19.03 -13.49
CA ASP A 78 22.45 -20.22 -14.34
C ASP A 78 21.49 -19.94 -15.52
N LEU A 79 20.95 -18.71 -15.60
CA LEU A 79 19.99 -18.32 -16.61
C LEU A 79 20.54 -17.32 -17.62
N LEU A 80 21.81 -16.88 -17.49
CA LEU A 80 22.41 -15.80 -18.27
C LEU A 80 22.31 -16.03 -19.78
N GLU A 81 22.39 -17.26 -20.25
CA GLU A 81 22.31 -17.61 -21.66
C GLU A 81 20.88 -17.86 -22.18
N ARG A 82 19.90 -17.87 -21.30
CA ARG A 82 18.51 -18.06 -21.70
C ARG A 82 17.89 -16.79 -22.27
N LYS A 83 16.90 -16.96 -23.15
CA LYS A 83 16.06 -15.86 -23.67
C LYS A 83 14.79 -15.69 -22.83
N PRO A 84 14.15 -14.51 -22.82
CA PRO A 84 12.95 -14.24 -22.03
C PRO A 84 11.80 -15.24 -22.21
N ALA A 85 11.65 -15.83 -23.39
CA ALA A 85 10.62 -16.83 -23.66
C ALA A 85 10.78 -18.13 -22.84
N ALA A 86 12.01 -18.45 -22.41
CA ALA A 86 12.34 -19.63 -21.61
C ALA A 86 12.35 -19.36 -20.09
N LEU A 87 11.79 -18.21 -19.65
CA LEU A 87 11.79 -17.78 -18.25
C LEU A 87 10.38 -17.75 -17.67
N SER A 88 10.26 -18.04 -16.37
CA SER A 88 9.03 -17.79 -15.61
C SER A 88 8.77 -16.28 -15.44
N GLY A 89 7.55 -15.91 -14.99
CA GLY A 89 7.19 -14.51 -14.71
C GLY A 89 8.16 -13.84 -13.73
N GLY A 90 8.43 -14.46 -12.59
CA GLY A 90 9.38 -13.94 -11.59
C GLY A 90 10.83 -13.86 -12.11
N GLN A 91 11.26 -14.82 -12.94
CA GLN A 91 12.59 -14.75 -13.57
C GLN A 91 12.66 -13.56 -14.54
N ARG A 92 11.64 -13.34 -15.37
CA ARG A 92 11.58 -12.15 -16.25
C ARG A 92 11.62 -10.85 -15.46
N GLN A 93 10.91 -10.78 -14.34
CA GLN A 93 10.95 -9.63 -13.45
C GLN A 93 12.36 -9.39 -12.89
N ARG A 94 13.03 -10.42 -12.36
CA ARG A 94 14.42 -10.31 -11.88
C ARG A 94 15.36 -9.83 -12.98
N VAL A 95 15.18 -10.27 -14.23
CA VAL A 95 15.95 -9.74 -15.37
C VAL A 95 15.70 -8.26 -15.59
N ALA A 96 14.44 -7.79 -15.51
CA ALA A 96 14.11 -6.37 -15.64
C ALA A 96 14.75 -5.55 -14.52
N MET A 97 14.77 -6.07 -13.28
CA MET A 97 15.49 -5.46 -12.16
C MET A 97 17.00 -5.44 -12.43
N GLY A 98 17.57 -6.54 -12.95
CA GLY A 98 18.98 -6.63 -13.33
C GLY A 98 19.40 -5.56 -14.34
N ARG A 99 18.58 -5.31 -15.35
CA ARG A 99 18.80 -4.21 -16.31
C ARG A 99 18.87 -2.85 -15.65
N ALA A 100 18.11 -2.66 -14.58
CA ALA A 100 18.07 -1.40 -13.84
C ALA A 100 19.28 -1.25 -12.92
N ILE A 101 19.62 -2.27 -12.13
CA ILE A 101 20.68 -2.18 -11.10
C ILE A 101 22.10 -2.14 -11.66
N VAL A 102 22.37 -2.76 -12.80
CA VAL A 102 23.72 -2.72 -13.44
C VAL A 102 24.17 -1.30 -13.76
N ARG A 103 23.22 -0.36 -13.91
CA ARG A 103 23.50 1.06 -14.16
C ARG A 103 23.98 1.81 -12.93
N LYS A 104 23.75 1.27 -11.71
CA LYS A 104 23.99 1.94 -10.42
C LYS A 104 23.36 3.34 -10.39
N PRO A 105 22.05 3.47 -10.61
CA PRO A 105 21.39 4.77 -10.71
C PRO A 105 21.26 5.46 -9.33
N THR A 106 21.09 6.78 -9.34
CA THR A 106 20.79 7.55 -8.12
C THR A 106 19.36 7.31 -7.60
N VAL A 107 18.42 7.00 -8.51
CA VAL A 107 17.01 6.71 -8.16
C VAL A 107 16.49 5.53 -8.97
N PHE A 108 15.80 4.61 -8.28
CA PHE A 108 14.97 3.60 -8.91
C PHE A 108 13.52 4.06 -8.99
N CYS A 109 12.90 3.88 -10.16
CA CYS A 109 11.47 3.96 -10.34
C CYS A 109 10.92 2.58 -10.69
N MET A 110 9.99 2.07 -9.92
CA MET A 110 9.31 0.80 -10.16
C MET A 110 7.81 1.05 -10.36
N ASP A 111 7.32 0.74 -11.54
CA ASP A 111 5.93 0.97 -11.94
C ASP A 111 5.18 -0.35 -11.91
N GLU A 112 4.43 -0.60 -10.85
CA GLU A 112 3.66 -1.83 -10.59
C GLU A 112 4.43 -3.13 -10.92
N PRO A 113 5.64 -3.33 -10.42
CA PRO A 113 6.50 -4.43 -10.89
C PRO A 113 5.94 -5.81 -10.56
N LEU A 114 5.03 -5.94 -9.59
CA LEU A 114 4.47 -7.22 -9.13
C LEU A 114 3.06 -7.53 -9.67
N SER A 115 2.42 -6.60 -10.39
CA SER A 115 1.03 -6.72 -10.82
C SER A 115 0.74 -7.95 -11.70
N ASN A 116 1.70 -8.39 -12.51
CA ASN A 116 1.58 -9.51 -13.44
C ASN A 116 1.97 -10.88 -12.84
N LEU A 117 2.18 -10.98 -11.53
CA LEU A 117 2.55 -12.20 -10.84
C LEU A 117 1.36 -12.82 -10.11
N ASP A 118 1.36 -14.15 -10.00
CA ASP A 118 0.44 -14.86 -9.13
C ASP A 118 0.67 -14.53 -7.64
N ALA A 119 -0.33 -14.77 -6.79
CA ALA A 119 -0.33 -14.36 -5.38
C ALA A 119 0.86 -14.94 -4.59
N LYS A 120 1.20 -16.23 -4.80
CA LYS A 120 2.30 -16.90 -4.09
C LYS A 120 3.65 -16.30 -4.46
N LEU A 121 3.87 -16.09 -5.76
CA LEU A 121 5.10 -15.51 -6.27
C LEU A 121 5.23 -14.04 -5.86
N ARG A 122 4.12 -13.28 -5.83
CA ARG A 122 4.07 -11.89 -5.36
C ARG A 122 4.55 -11.76 -3.90
N VAL A 123 4.11 -12.65 -3.01
CA VAL A 123 4.56 -12.66 -1.60
C VAL A 123 6.07 -12.88 -1.51
N SER A 124 6.62 -13.86 -2.24
CA SER A 124 8.08 -14.11 -2.27
C SER A 124 8.85 -12.91 -2.81
N MET A 125 8.40 -12.37 -3.95
CA MET A 125 9.07 -11.26 -4.62
C MET A 125 9.06 -9.95 -3.82
N ARG A 126 8.03 -9.68 -3.02
CA ARG A 126 8.02 -8.53 -2.09
C ARG A 126 9.21 -8.56 -1.14
N GLY A 127 9.45 -9.72 -0.50
CA GLY A 127 10.59 -9.89 0.39
C GLY A 127 11.93 -9.70 -0.32
N GLU A 128 12.07 -10.24 -1.54
CA GLU A 128 13.29 -10.11 -2.34
C GLU A 128 13.55 -8.65 -2.77
N ILE A 129 12.52 -7.92 -3.21
CA ILE A 129 12.64 -6.50 -3.59
C ILE A 129 13.00 -5.65 -2.38
N ALA A 130 12.36 -5.88 -1.23
CA ALA A 130 12.67 -5.15 0.00
C ALA A 130 14.12 -5.40 0.47
N ALA A 131 14.61 -6.64 0.36
CA ALA A 131 16.00 -6.98 0.66
C ALA A 131 16.96 -6.29 -0.33
N LEU A 132 16.69 -6.41 -1.62
CA LEU A 132 17.48 -5.77 -2.67
C LEU A 132 17.57 -4.25 -2.48
N GLN A 133 16.47 -3.59 -2.15
CA GLN A 133 16.44 -2.15 -1.94
C GLN A 133 17.33 -1.74 -0.74
N ARG A 134 17.29 -2.51 0.36
CA ARG A 134 18.19 -2.29 1.51
C ARG A 134 19.65 -2.48 1.14
N ASP A 135 19.97 -3.55 0.42
CA ASP A 135 21.36 -3.89 0.03
C ASP A 135 21.95 -2.86 -0.94
N LEU A 136 21.12 -2.28 -1.81
CA LEU A 136 21.55 -1.26 -2.75
C LEU A 136 21.69 0.13 -2.11
N GLY A 137 20.91 0.46 -1.05
CA GLY A 137 20.91 1.74 -0.39
C GLY A 137 20.47 2.91 -1.29
N VAL A 138 19.77 2.64 -2.38
CA VAL A 138 19.36 3.62 -3.40
C VAL A 138 17.92 4.06 -3.15
N THR A 139 17.64 5.35 -3.29
CA THR A 139 16.26 5.88 -3.21
C THR A 139 15.38 5.20 -4.25
N THR A 140 14.29 4.60 -3.80
CA THR A 140 13.35 3.88 -4.66
C THR A 140 11.97 4.54 -4.60
N VAL A 141 11.43 4.90 -5.76
CA VAL A 141 10.03 5.30 -5.95
C VAL A 141 9.28 4.08 -6.47
N TYR A 142 8.41 3.53 -5.64
CA TYR A 142 7.63 2.33 -5.95
C TYR A 142 6.17 2.69 -6.13
N VAL A 143 5.59 2.42 -7.29
CA VAL A 143 4.17 2.62 -7.59
C VAL A 143 3.44 1.29 -7.50
N THR A 144 2.35 1.25 -6.77
CA THR A 144 1.49 0.08 -6.63
C THR A 144 0.05 0.50 -6.34
N HIS A 145 -0.90 -0.34 -6.73
CA HIS A 145 -2.29 -0.28 -6.27
C HIS A 145 -2.56 -1.28 -5.13
N ASP A 146 -1.58 -2.12 -4.77
CA ASP A 146 -1.66 -3.08 -3.67
C ASP A 146 -1.17 -2.42 -2.37
N GLN A 147 -2.11 -2.18 -1.46
CA GLN A 147 -1.80 -1.56 -0.17
C GLN A 147 -0.85 -2.41 0.68
N VAL A 148 -0.89 -3.75 0.57
CA VAL A 148 0.02 -4.63 1.33
C VAL A 148 1.45 -4.43 0.86
N GLU A 149 1.68 -4.22 -0.45
CA GLU A 149 3.01 -3.87 -0.97
C GLU A 149 3.49 -2.54 -0.39
N ALA A 150 2.66 -1.50 -0.47
CA ALA A 150 3.01 -0.17 0.04
C ALA A 150 3.34 -0.20 1.54
N MET A 151 2.49 -0.87 2.34
CA MET A 151 2.62 -0.94 3.80
C MET A 151 3.79 -1.80 4.28
N THR A 152 4.19 -2.81 3.50
CA THR A 152 5.27 -3.75 3.90
C THR A 152 6.65 -3.36 3.39
N MET A 153 6.74 -2.64 2.26
CA MET A 153 8.01 -2.29 1.64
C MET A 153 8.37 -0.80 1.77
N GLY A 154 7.37 0.07 1.88
CA GLY A 154 7.58 1.51 1.94
C GLY A 154 8.11 1.99 3.30
N HIS A 155 9.18 2.79 3.32
CA HIS A 155 9.57 3.57 4.50
C HIS A 155 8.63 4.76 4.69
N ARG A 156 8.18 5.34 3.58
CA ARG A 156 7.12 6.35 3.51
C ARG A 156 6.19 6.00 2.37
N VAL A 157 4.90 6.20 2.59
CA VAL A 157 3.87 5.94 1.59
C VAL A 157 3.13 7.24 1.29
N ALA A 158 2.97 7.53 0.01
CA ALA A 158 2.16 8.64 -0.49
C ALA A 158 0.81 8.09 -0.98
N VAL A 159 -0.27 8.48 -0.32
CA VAL A 159 -1.63 8.14 -0.74
C VAL A 159 -2.14 9.23 -1.66
N MET A 160 -2.62 8.83 -2.84
CA MET A 160 -3.14 9.75 -3.86
C MET A 160 -4.60 9.45 -4.18
N LYS A 161 -5.38 10.49 -4.44
CA LYS A 161 -6.76 10.39 -4.93
C LYS A 161 -6.91 11.32 -6.14
N GLU A 162 -7.28 10.76 -7.28
CA GLU A 162 -7.52 11.54 -8.52
C GLU A 162 -6.37 12.51 -8.87
N GLY A 163 -5.13 12.05 -8.70
CA GLY A 163 -3.93 12.86 -8.97
C GLY A 163 -3.55 13.85 -7.86
N VAL A 164 -4.36 13.96 -6.79
CA VAL A 164 -4.10 14.84 -5.64
C VAL A 164 -3.48 14.04 -4.51
N LEU A 165 -2.37 14.54 -3.97
CA LEU A 165 -1.72 13.95 -2.80
C LEU A 165 -2.58 14.18 -1.55
N GLN A 166 -2.96 13.09 -0.88
CA GLN A 166 -3.77 13.13 0.34
C GLN A 166 -2.87 13.15 1.60
N GLN A 167 -1.94 12.21 1.69
CA GLN A 167 -1.05 12.09 2.85
C GLN A 167 0.27 11.43 2.44
N VAL A 168 1.38 11.84 3.08
CA VAL A 168 2.67 11.15 3.01
C VAL A 168 3.16 10.90 4.42
N ALA A 169 3.23 9.65 4.83
CA ALA A 169 3.64 9.27 6.17
C ALA A 169 4.28 7.86 6.18
N THR A 170 4.74 7.41 7.34
CA THR A 170 5.10 6.00 7.52
C THR A 170 3.86 5.11 7.45
N PRO A 171 3.99 3.81 7.11
CA PRO A 171 2.86 2.88 7.12
C PRO A 171 2.04 2.92 8.41
N THR A 172 2.71 2.91 9.57
CA THR A 172 2.07 2.94 10.88
C THR A 172 1.27 4.24 11.11
N GLU A 173 1.83 5.38 10.71
CA GLU A 173 1.14 6.68 10.83
C GLU A 173 -0.08 6.76 9.91
N LEU A 174 0.01 6.25 8.67
CA LEU A 174 -1.14 6.21 7.76
C LEU A 174 -2.29 5.38 8.31
N TYR A 175 -1.97 4.30 9.01
CA TYR A 175 -2.97 3.42 9.62
C TYR A 175 -3.61 4.03 10.85
N ASN A 176 -2.78 4.56 11.76
CA ASN A 176 -3.23 5.05 13.07
C ASN A 176 -3.74 6.51 13.03
N HIS A 177 -3.17 7.34 12.15
CA HIS A 177 -3.44 8.78 12.07
C HIS A 177 -3.71 9.22 10.62
N PRO A 178 -4.77 8.66 9.99
CA PRO A 178 -5.17 9.08 8.65
C PRO A 178 -5.69 10.52 8.70
N VAL A 179 -5.28 11.37 7.75
CA VAL A 179 -5.67 12.79 7.73
C VAL A 179 -7.11 13.00 7.28
N ASN A 180 -7.76 12.01 6.71
CA ASN A 180 -9.15 12.09 6.29
C ASN A 180 -9.79 10.71 6.13
N THR A 181 -11.10 10.67 5.96
CA THR A 181 -11.89 9.45 5.76
C THR A 181 -11.48 8.65 4.53
N PHE A 182 -11.00 9.32 3.48
CA PHE A 182 -10.50 8.63 2.29
C PHE A 182 -9.26 7.79 2.62
N VAL A 183 -8.25 8.38 3.26
CA VAL A 183 -7.04 7.65 3.67
C VAL A 183 -7.39 6.53 4.65
N ALA A 184 -8.27 6.81 5.63
CA ALA A 184 -8.74 5.82 6.60
C ALA A 184 -9.38 4.60 5.92
N GLY A 185 -10.25 4.84 4.92
CA GLY A 185 -10.96 3.79 4.19
C GLY A 185 -10.10 3.08 3.15
N PHE A 186 -9.08 3.77 2.60
CA PHE A 186 -8.16 3.19 1.62
C PHE A 186 -7.11 2.29 2.26
N ILE A 187 -6.65 2.62 3.48
CA ILE A 187 -5.62 1.88 4.21
C ILE A 187 -6.26 0.91 5.20
N GLY A 188 -6.04 -0.38 4.99
CA GLY A 188 -6.57 -1.48 5.81
C GLY A 188 -7.50 -2.41 5.02
N SER A 189 -7.42 -3.71 5.30
CA SER A 189 -8.30 -4.74 4.71
C SER A 189 -8.67 -5.76 5.77
N PRO A 190 -9.94 -5.86 6.16
CA PRO A 190 -11.09 -5.04 5.71
C PRO A 190 -10.95 -3.55 6.03
N ALA A 191 -11.69 -2.71 5.29
CA ALA A 191 -11.69 -1.26 5.49
C ALA A 191 -12.32 -0.86 6.84
N ILE A 192 -11.95 0.33 7.32
CA ILE A 192 -12.56 0.96 8.49
C ILE A 192 -14.07 1.14 8.29
N SER A 193 -14.84 0.98 9.35
CA SER A 193 -16.27 1.29 9.38
C SER A 193 -16.47 2.75 9.80
N LEU A 194 -17.21 3.52 9.00
CA LEU A 194 -17.48 4.94 9.23
C LEU A 194 -18.97 5.15 9.56
N PHE A 195 -19.23 5.99 10.57
CA PHE A 195 -20.58 6.28 11.08
C PHE A 195 -20.76 7.78 11.30
N ASP A 196 -21.82 8.34 10.75
CA ASP A 196 -22.25 9.70 11.06
C ASP A 196 -23.08 9.68 12.37
N CYS A 197 -22.56 10.30 13.41
CA CYS A 197 -23.05 10.20 14.76
C CYS A 197 -23.44 11.56 15.33
N PRO A 198 -24.62 11.69 15.99
CA PRO A 198 -24.98 12.92 16.68
C PRO A 198 -24.12 13.13 17.93
N VAL A 199 -23.81 14.40 18.19
CA VAL A 199 -23.03 14.85 19.35
C VAL A 199 -23.97 15.55 20.33
N THR A 200 -23.84 15.24 21.63
CA THR A 200 -24.55 15.86 22.74
C THR A 200 -23.55 16.36 23.78
N GLU A 201 -24.05 17.03 24.83
CA GLU A 201 -23.22 17.45 25.97
C GLU A 201 -22.59 16.25 26.72
N GLU A 202 -23.19 15.06 26.65
CA GLU A 202 -22.74 13.85 27.31
C GLU A 202 -21.69 13.07 26.49
N GLY A 203 -21.63 13.31 25.16
CA GLY A 203 -20.72 12.61 24.24
C GLY A 203 -21.31 12.35 22.87
N VAL A 204 -20.83 11.31 22.22
CA VAL A 204 -21.22 10.91 20.85
C VAL A 204 -22.13 9.69 20.91
N HIS A 205 -23.27 9.75 20.25
CA HIS A 205 -24.22 8.65 20.19
C HIS A 205 -23.96 7.76 18.96
N LEU A 206 -23.38 6.59 19.18
CA LEU A 206 -23.26 5.54 18.16
C LEU A 206 -24.42 4.54 18.37
N GLY A 207 -25.57 4.82 17.74
CA GLY A 207 -26.81 4.10 18.03
C GLY A 207 -27.22 4.27 19.49
N SER A 208 -27.37 3.14 20.20
CA SER A 208 -27.69 3.12 21.65
C SER A 208 -26.47 3.34 22.56
N LEU A 209 -25.26 3.35 22.02
CA LEU A 209 -24.05 3.55 22.80
C LEU A 209 -23.68 5.04 22.91
N LEU A 210 -23.33 5.46 24.13
CA LEU A 210 -22.71 6.74 24.39
C LEU A 210 -21.19 6.57 24.48
N LEU A 211 -20.47 7.23 23.57
CA LEU A 211 -19.00 7.20 23.54
C LEU A 211 -18.44 8.53 24.06
N PRO A 212 -17.34 8.50 24.80
CA PRO A 212 -16.69 9.73 25.26
C PRO A 212 -16.15 10.51 24.06
N LEU A 213 -16.34 11.83 24.09
CA LEU A 213 -15.78 12.75 23.11
C LEU A 213 -14.54 13.42 23.70
N PRO A 214 -13.34 13.23 23.11
CA PRO A 214 -12.14 13.91 23.58
C PRO A 214 -12.31 15.43 23.55
N HIS A 215 -11.81 16.14 24.56
CA HIS A 215 -11.93 17.60 24.65
C HIS A 215 -11.41 18.35 23.42
N GLN A 216 -10.33 17.84 22.81
CA GLN A 216 -9.76 18.44 21.60
C GLN A 216 -10.70 18.34 20.41
N VAL A 217 -11.41 17.21 20.28
CA VAL A 217 -12.42 16.98 19.24
C VAL A 217 -13.67 17.78 19.52
N ALA A 218 -14.14 17.81 20.78
CA ALA A 218 -15.35 18.55 21.19
C ALA A 218 -15.30 20.04 20.82
N ALA A 219 -14.11 20.64 20.80
CA ALA A 219 -13.94 22.05 20.41
C ALA A 219 -14.09 22.30 18.90
N GLN A 220 -14.05 21.26 18.08
CA GLN A 220 -14.03 21.33 16.61
C GLN A 220 -15.31 20.80 15.95
N VAL A 221 -16.12 20.01 16.69
CA VAL A 221 -17.32 19.37 16.15
C VAL A 221 -18.57 20.24 16.37
N GLY A 222 -19.51 20.12 15.42
CA GLY A 222 -20.86 20.68 15.54
C GLY A 222 -21.84 19.70 16.19
N LYS A 223 -23.00 19.53 15.55
CA LYS A 223 -24.04 18.59 16.03
C LYS A 223 -23.78 17.13 15.66
N HIS A 224 -22.86 16.89 14.77
CA HIS A 224 -22.50 15.57 14.24
C HIS A 224 -20.99 15.41 14.16
N VAL A 225 -20.53 14.17 14.22
CA VAL A 225 -19.14 13.76 13.99
C VAL A 225 -19.13 12.43 13.23
N CYS A 226 -18.19 12.26 12.33
CA CYS A 226 -17.97 10.96 11.71
C CYS A 226 -17.00 10.14 12.57
N ILE A 227 -17.48 8.97 13.07
CA ILE A 227 -16.67 8.03 13.84
C ILE A 227 -16.12 6.95 12.89
N GLY A 228 -14.84 6.67 13.01
CA GLY A 228 -14.17 5.57 12.33
C GLY A 228 -13.74 4.48 13.31
N VAL A 229 -14.12 3.22 13.07
CA VAL A 229 -13.68 2.08 13.86
C VAL A 229 -13.13 1.00 12.95
N ARG A 230 -11.89 0.59 13.21
CA ARG A 230 -11.22 -0.49 12.46
C ARG A 230 -11.75 -1.85 12.86
N PRO A 231 -11.57 -2.92 12.05
CA PRO A 231 -12.06 -4.25 12.38
C PRO A 231 -11.59 -4.80 13.73
N GLU A 232 -10.36 -4.52 14.13
CA GLU A 232 -9.78 -4.89 15.42
C GLU A 232 -10.18 -3.94 16.56
N GLY A 233 -10.78 -2.81 16.23
CA GLY A 233 -11.30 -1.83 17.19
C GLY A 233 -12.70 -2.19 17.73
N TRP A 234 -13.23 -3.36 17.42
CA TRP A 234 -14.50 -3.86 17.91
C TRP A 234 -14.34 -5.03 18.83
N ASP A 235 -15.06 -5.01 19.95
CA ASP A 235 -15.22 -6.17 20.84
C ASP A 235 -16.59 -6.81 20.63
N LEU A 236 -16.64 -8.15 20.55
CA LEU A 236 -17.88 -8.90 20.73
C LEU A 236 -18.23 -8.91 22.22
N VAL A 237 -19.45 -8.49 22.55
CA VAL A 237 -19.95 -8.37 23.93
C VAL A 237 -21.23 -9.18 24.12
N GLY A 238 -21.69 -9.28 25.37
CA GLY A 238 -22.93 -9.95 25.71
C GLY A 238 -24.17 -9.23 25.18
N GLU A 239 -25.28 -9.95 25.23
CA GLU A 239 -26.59 -9.40 24.82
C GLU A 239 -26.95 -8.15 25.62
N GLY A 240 -27.24 -7.04 24.89
CA GLY A 240 -27.60 -5.75 25.48
C GLY A 240 -26.41 -4.89 25.92
N GLU A 241 -25.15 -5.38 25.85
CA GLU A 241 -23.97 -4.62 26.26
C GLU A 241 -23.34 -3.79 25.14
N GLY A 242 -23.90 -3.84 23.93
CA GLY A 242 -23.37 -3.18 22.74
C GLY A 242 -24.44 -2.91 21.69
N LEU A 243 -23.97 -2.52 20.50
CA LEU A 243 -24.82 -2.37 19.32
C LEU A 243 -25.29 -3.73 18.85
N ARG A 244 -26.58 -3.88 18.69
CA ARG A 244 -27.17 -5.08 18.10
C ARG A 244 -26.95 -5.07 16.59
N MET A 245 -26.25 -6.08 16.11
CA MET A 245 -25.96 -6.33 14.71
C MET A 245 -26.55 -7.65 14.28
N GLN A 246 -26.76 -7.82 12.98
CA GLN A 246 -27.12 -9.09 12.39
C GLN A 246 -25.94 -9.66 11.61
N THR A 247 -25.50 -10.86 11.93
CA THR A 247 -24.45 -11.57 11.19
C THR A 247 -24.85 -11.75 9.74
N ASP A 248 -24.03 -11.28 8.80
CA ASP A 248 -24.20 -11.51 7.38
C ASP A 248 -23.39 -12.75 6.95
N LEU A 249 -22.08 -12.70 7.22
CA LEU A 249 -21.18 -13.83 6.97
C LEU A 249 -19.96 -13.77 7.90
N VAL A 250 -19.27 -14.89 8.05
CA VAL A 250 -17.96 -14.97 8.68
C VAL A 250 -16.93 -15.39 7.63
N GLU A 251 -15.95 -14.52 7.39
CA GLU A 251 -14.81 -14.79 6.52
C GLU A 251 -13.71 -15.49 7.33
N VAL A 252 -13.38 -16.74 6.98
CA VAL A 252 -12.45 -17.59 7.71
C VAL A 252 -11.09 -17.58 7.03
N LEU A 253 -10.08 -16.92 7.64
CA LEU A 253 -8.72 -16.81 7.10
C LEU A 253 -7.71 -17.75 7.78
N GLY A 254 -8.15 -18.58 8.71
CA GLY A 254 -7.32 -19.58 9.39
C GLY A 254 -6.69 -19.07 10.70
N SER A 255 -5.92 -18.01 10.67
CA SER A 255 -5.31 -17.41 11.88
C SER A 255 -6.28 -16.52 12.65
N GLN A 256 -7.20 -15.88 11.95
CA GLN A 256 -8.25 -14.99 12.48
C GLN A 256 -9.47 -15.04 11.55
N ASN A 257 -10.61 -14.62 12.04
CA ASN A 257 -11.83 -14.51 11.29
C ASN A 257 -12.28 -13.04 11.24
N TYR A 258 -13.02 -12.69 10.18
CA TYR A 258 -13.76 -11.42 10.13
C TYR A 258 -15.26 -11.71 10.09
N LEU A 259 -15.94 -11.20 11.08
CA LEU A 259 -17.41 -11.16 11.11
C LEU A 259 -17.85 -9.94 10.31
N HIS A 260 -18.61 -10.15 9.26
CA HIS A 260 -19.33 -9.10 8.55
C HIS A 260 -20.77 -9.05 9.07
N ALA A 261 -21.13 -7.94 9.67
CA ALA A 261 -22.45 -7.75 10.27
C ALA A 261 -23.16 -6.52 9.68
N LYS A 262 -24.49 -6.59 9.62
CA LYS A 262 -25.34 -5.48 9.20
C LYS A 262 -25.92 -4.78 10.44
N PRO A 263 -25.91 -3.44 10.49
CA PRO A 263 -26.59 -2.73 11.55
C PRO A 263 -28.10 -2.99 11.48
N THR A 264 -28.72 -3.19 12.61
CA THR A 264 -30.15 -3.06 12.75
C THR A 264 -30.52 -1.58 12.73
N SER A 265 -31.77 -1.20 12.53
CA SER A 265 -32.34 0.11 12.13
C SER A 265 -31.82 1.40 12.83
N GLU A 266 -30.93 1.30 13.80
CA GLU A 266 -30.50 2.41 14.66
C GLU A 266 -29.27 3.19 14.14
N LEU A 267 -28.54 2.64 13.16
CA LEU A 267 -27.32 3.24 12.63
C LEU A 267 -27.52 3.73 11.20
N ARG A 268 -27.23 5.01 10.95
CA ARG A 268 -27.15 5.57 9.60
C ARG A 268 -25.82 5.16 8.95
N THR A 269 -25.71 3.91 8.56
CA THR A 269 -24.61 3.45 7.70
C THR A 269 -25.20 2.53 6.65
N GLY A 270 -24.82 2.77 5.40
CA GLY A 270 -25.16 1.89 4.28
C GLY A 270 -24.23 0.69 4.15
N SER A 271 -23.22 0.57 5.02
CA SER A 271 -22.11 -0.37 4.88
C SER A 271 -22.16 -1.46 5.94
N ARG A 272 -21.70 -2.66 5.56
CA ARG A 272 -21.41 -3.74 6.49
C ARG A 272 -20.29 -3.31 7.43
N VAL A 273 -20.39 -3.74 8.69
CA VAL A 273 -19.31 -3.58 9.68
C VAL A 273 -18.47 -4.85 9.67
N ALA A 274 -17.16 -4.70 9.52
CA ALA A 274 -16.23 -5.80 9.67
C ALA A 274 -15.65 -5.77 11.09
N VAL A 275 -15.72 -6.89 11.79
CA VAL A 275 -15.22 -7.10 13.15
C VAL A 275 -14.20 -8.22 13.12
N MET A 276 -12.99 -7.97 13.60
CA MET A 276 -12.01 -9.03 13.77
C MET A 276 -12.40 -9.87 14.99
N ILE A 277 -12.55 -11.18 14.79
CA ILE A 277 -12.97 -12.11 15.83
C ILE A 277 -12.00 -13.28 15.96
N ASP A 278 -12.02 -13.95 17.10
CA ASP A 278 -11.23 -15.15 17.33
C ASP A 278 -11.56 -16.24 16.29
N ARG A 279 -10.57 -17.04 15.93
CA ARG A 279 -10.67 -18.12 14.92
C ARG A 279 -11.71 -19.19 15.25
N HIS A 280 -12.09 -19.33 16.53
CA HIS A 280 -13.06 -20.33 17.00
C HIS A 280 -14.50 -19.76 17.04
N THR A 281 -14.64 -18.44 17.03
CA THR A 281 -15.93 -17.75 17.05
C THR A 281 -16.53 -17.73 15.63
N ARG A 282 -17.71 -18.30 15.47
CA ARG A 282 -18.39 -18.42 14.18
C ARG A 282 -19.90 -18.29 14.32
N PRO A 283 -20.44 -17.10 14.55
CA PRO A 283 -21.88 -16.91 14.58
C PRO A 283 -22.47 -17.28 13.23
N ALA A 284 -23.66 -17.89 13.27
CA ALA A 284 -24.36 -18.28 12.06
C ALA A 284 -24.92 -17.06 11.30
N SER A 285 -25.07 -17.18 9.97
CA SER A 285 -25.74 -16.11 9.19
C SER A 285 -27.15 -15.88 9.71
N GLY A 286 -27.51 -14.61 9.93
CA GLY A 286 -28.77 -14.20 10.56
C GLY A 286 -28.75 -14.19 12.09
N GLU A 287 -27.73 -14.73 12.74
CA GLU A 287 -27.60 -14.71 14.19
C GLU A 287 -27.36 -13.28 14.70
N PRO A 288 -28.06 -12.82 15.74
CA PRO A 288 -27.80 -11.54 16.35
C PRO A 288 -26.47 -11.58 17.13
N VAL A 289 -25.71 -10.52 17.02
CA VAL A 289 -24.46 -10.31 17.76
C VAL A 289 -24.44 -8.90 18.33
N TRP A 290 -23.71 -8.70 19.40
CA TRP A 290 -23.54 -7.38 20.02
C TRP A 290 -22.06 -6.98 19.92
N ILE A 291 -21.81 -5.78 19.43
CA ILE A 291 -20.47 -5.23 19.25
C ILE A 291 -20.35 -3.89 19.96
N ARG A 292 -19.18 -3.62 20.49
CA ARG A 292 -18.85 -2.34 21.12
C ARG A 292 -17.47 -1.88 20.64
N PRO A 293 -17.29 -0.57 20.30
CA PRO A 293 -15.96 -0.05 20.04
C PRO A 293 -15.10 -0.16 21.28
N ASN A 294 -13.85 -0.56 21.09
CA ASN A 294 -12.82 -0.45 22.14
C ASN A 294 -12.20 0.98 22.13
N GLU A 295 -11.03 1.19 22.73
CA GLU A 295 -10.41 2.51 22.86
C GLU A 295 -9.89 3.13 21.54
N GLN A 296 -9.88 2.38 20.43
CA GLN A 296 -9.33 2.83 19.15
C GLN A 296 -10.41 3.40 18.23
N VAL A 297 -10.92 4.57 18.57
CA VAL A 297 -11.91 5.29 17.75
C VAL A 297 -11.25 6.50 17.10
N LEU A 298 -11.46 6.67 15.80
CA LEU A 298 -11.02 7.83 15.03
C LEU A 298 -12.20 8.79 14.82
N PHE A 299 -11.91 10.08 14.81
CA PHE A 299 -12.92 11.11 14.62
C PHE A 299 -12.61 11.96 13.39
N PHE A 300 -13.65 12.25 12.60
CA PHE A 300 -13.53 13.02 11.38
C PHE A 300 -14.69 14.03 11.29
N ASP A 301 -14.42 15.12 10.61
CA ASP A 301 -15.45 16.06 10.22
C ASP A 301 -16.45 15.37 9.27
N PRO A 302 -17.77 15.45 9.51
CA PRO A 302 -18.75 14.78 8.66
C PRO A 302 -18.95 15.45 7.29
N GLU A 303 -18.55 16.73 7.11
CA GLU A 303 -18.76 17.49 5.87
C GLU A 303 -17.63 17.27 4.88
N ASP A 304 -16.37 17.41 5.31
CA ASP A 304 -15.20 17.31 4.43
C ASP A 304 -14.35 16.04 4.65
N GLY A 305 -14.63 15.32 5.74
CA GLY A 305 -13.95 14.06 6.09
C GLY A 305 -12.56 14.25 6.68
N THR A 306 -12.15 15.47 7.07
CA THR A 306 -10.85 15.70 7.70
C THR A 306 -10.78 15.09 9.10
N ALA A 307 -9.61 14.62 9.52
CA ALA A 307 -9.40 14.10 10.87
C ALA A 307 -9.43 15.25 11.91
N LEU A 308 -10.00 14.97 13.07
CA LEU A 308 -10.20 15.91 14.18
C LEU A 308 -9.24 15.63 15.34
#